data_8a5ae502a548b33d3d8e18b947a663cd
#
_entry.id   8a5ae502a548b33d3d8e18b947a663cd
#
_cell.length_a   1.000
_cell.length_b   1.000
_cell.length_c   1.000
_cell.angle_alpha   90.00
_cell.angle_beta   90.00
_cell.angle_gamma   90.00
#
_symmetry.space_group_name_H-M   'P 1'
#
loop_
_entity.id
_entity.type
_entity.pdbx_description
1 polymer ?
#
loop_
_entity_poly.entity_id
_entity_poly.type
_entity_poly.pdbx_seq_one_letter_code
_entity_poly.pdbx_strand_id
1 'polypeptide(L)'
;MQPKMTISRAVIYAALILFALYFLFPIYVMLSTSFKDLDQLRTGNLLTPPTNWTVDPWVKAWSGACTGVRCDGMKPFFLNSLQMVIPAVLISSLIGAFNGYVLTHWRFRGADALFTMMLVGCFIPFQVILLPMARLQGMLGLANTIPGLVFVHVVYGIAFTTMFFRNFYVSVPAELVKAARIDGAGFFTIFTKILLPVSLPIFMVCLIWQFTQIWNDFLFGIVFSGVDSMPITVALNNLVNTSTGVKEYNVDMAGAIIAALPTLLVYIVAGRYFVRGLTAGAVKG
;
A
#
# COMPACT_ATOMS: atom_id res chain seq x y z
N MET A 1 -20.27 -34.48 12.88
CA MET A 1 -19.94 -35.39 11.77
C MET A 1 -18.82 -34.77 10.94
N GLN A 2 -17.61 -35.31 10.97
CA GLN A 2 -16.56 -34.87 10.05
C GLN A 2 -16.95 -35.29 8.63
N PRO A 3 -16.94 -34.39 7.64
CA PRO A 3 -17.31 -34.74 6.27
C PRO A 3 -16.27 -35.72 5.71
N LYS A 4 -16.72 -36.91 5.29
CA LYS A 4 -15.85 -37.92 4.66
C LYS A 4 -15.12 -37.30 3.47
N MET A 5 -13.81 -37.49 3.39
CA MET A 5 -13.00 -37.08 2.24
C MET A 5 -13.48 -37.81 0.99
N THR A 6 -14.07 -37.09 0.05
CA THR A 6 -14.38 -37.62 -1.28
C THR A 6 -13.17 -37.44 -2.20
N ILE A 7 -13.04 -38.30 -3.23
CA ILE A 7 -11.94 -38.21 -4.23
C ILE A 7 -11.85 -36.80 -4.81
N SER A 8 -12.97 -36.17 -5.11
CA SER A 8 -13.01 -34.77 -5.61
C SER A 8 -12.38 -33.77 -4.63
N ARG A 9 -12.66 -33.90 -3.33
CA ARG A 9 -12.05 -33.06 -2.30
C ARG A 9 -10.55 -33.29 -2.16
N ALA A 10 -10.12 -34.56 -2.24
CA ALA A 10 -8.69 -34.89 -2.20
C ALA A 10 -7.93 -34.27 -3.38
N VAL A 11 -8.49 -34.31 -4.59
CA VAL A 11 -7.90 -33.67 -5.78
C VAL A 11 -7.84 -32.16 -5.61
N ILE A 12 -8.90 -31.52 -5.12
CA ILE A 12 -8.91 -30.07 -4.86
C ILE A 12 -7.84 -29.68 -3.84
N TYR A 13 -7.74 -30.39 -2.71
CA TYR A 13 -6.72 -30.11 -1.71
C TYR A 13 -5.30 -30.36 -2.24
N ALA A 14 -5.07 -31.41 -3.01
CA ALA A 14 -3.78 -31.66 -3.64
C ALA A 14 -3.38 -30.52 -4.60
N ALA A 15 -4.32 -30.07 -5.43
CA ALA A 15 -4.09 -28.91 -6.30
C ALA A 15 -3.79 -27.64 -5.51
N LEU A 16 -4.56 -27.33 -4.46
CA LEU A 16 -4.33 -26.17 -3.61
C LEU A 16 -2.96 -26.23 -2.91
N ILE A 17 -2.54 -27.39 -2.40
CA ILE A 17 -1.23 -27.57 -1.78
C ILE A 17 -0.11 -27.35 -2.82
N LEU A 18 -0.26 -27.92 -4.01
CA LEU A 18 0.71 -27.78 -5.08
C LEU A 18 0.88 -26.30 -5.49
N PHE A 19 -0.21 -25.57 -5.67
CA PHE A 19 -0.16 -24.14 -5.93
C PHE A 19 0.43 -23.35 -4.75
N ALA A 20 0.08 -23.71 -3.51
CA ALA A 20 0.65 -23.06 -2.32
C ALA A 20 2.18 -23.25 -2.27
N LEU A 21 2.68 -24.46 -2.51
CA LEU A 21 4.11 -24.75 -2.57
C LEU A 21 4.79 -23.98 -3.71
N TYR A 22 4.16 -23.92 -4.88
CA TYR A 22 4.67 -23.16 -6.02
C TYR A 22 4.83 -21.67 -5.70
N PHE A 23 3.82 -21.03 -5.08
CA PHE A 23 3.88 -19.61 -4.72
C PHE A 23 4.79 -19.33 -3.51
N LEU A 24 4.95 -20.29 -2.58
CA LEU A 24 5.86 -20.15 -1.44
C LEU A 24 7.32 -20.40 -1.82
N PHE A 25 7.59 -21.06 -2.93
CA PHE A 25 8.94 -21.40 -3.35
C PHE A 25 9.86 -20.18 -3.53
N PRO A 26 9.47 -19.10 -4.23
CA PRO A 26 10.31 -17.89 -4.31
C PRO A 26 10.59 -17.26 -2.94
N ILE A 27 9.60 -17.27 -2.05
CA ILE A 27 9.74 -16.73 -0.68
C ILE A 27 10.74 -17.57 0.11
N TYR A 28 10.69 -18.90 -0.02
CA TYR A 28 11.68 -19.80 0.57
C TYR A 28 13.10 -19.47 0.07
N VAL A 29 13.29 -19.29 -1.24
CA VAL A 29 14.59 -18.95 -1.83
C VAL A 29 15.09 -17.62 -1.28
N MET A 30 14.23 -16.60 -1.22
CA MET A 30 14.59 -15.28 -0.67
C MET A 30 15.01 -15.39 0.80
N LEU A 31 14.20 -16.05 1.63
CA LEU A 31 14.49 -16.23 3.05
C LEU A 31 15.78 -17.06 3.26
N SER A 32 15.88 -18.20 2.58
CA SER A 32 17.06 -19.06 2.68
C SER A 32 18.34 -18.30 2.28
N THR A 33 18.29 -17.57 1.15
CA THR A 33 19.44 -16.80 0.65
C THR A 33 19.83 -15.66 1.59
N SER A 34 18.86 -14.98 2.19
CA SER A 34 19.12 -13.84 3.09
C SER A 34 19.87 -14.20 4.37
N PHE A 35 19.92 -15.47 4.75
CA PHE A 35 20.65 -15.95 5.93
C PHE A 35 21.95 -16.71 5.60
N LYS A 36 22.36 -16.75 4.31
CA LYS A 36 23.63 -17.36 3.89
C LYS A 36 24.76 -16.33 3.92
N ASP A 37 25.97 -16.80 4.25
CA ASP A 37 27.20 -16.04 4.00
C ASP A 37 27.56 -16.05 2.49
N LEU A 38 28.52 -15.21 2.12
CA LEU A 38 28.91 -15.05 0.72
C LEU A 38 29.58 -16.32 0.15
N ASP A 39 30.30 -17.09 0.99
CA ASP A 39 30.97 -18.31 0.55
C ASP A 39 29.97 -19.42 0.22
N GLN A 40 28.92 -19.55 1.03
CA GLN A 40 27.79 -20.46 0.72
C GLN A 40 27.07 -20.09 -0.59
N LEU A 41 26.97 -18.80 -0.91
CA LEU A 41 26.36 -18.37 -2.17
C LEU A 41 27.24 -18.67 -3.39
N ARG A 42 28.56 -18.61 -3.25
CA ARG A 42 29.52 -18.86 -4.32
C ARG A 42 29.74 -20.34 -4.61
N THR A 43 29.74 -21.16 -3.56
CA THR A 43 30.06 -22.59 -3.65
C THR A 43 28.84 -23.51 -3.63
N GLY A 44 27.71 -23.00 -3.13
CA GLY A 44 26.50 -23.77 -2.90
C GLY A 44 25.41 -23.60 -3.96
N ASN A 45 24.28 -24.22 -3.69
CA ASN A 45 23.06 -24.11 -4.49
C ASN A 45 22.07 -23.13 -3.79
N LEU A 46 21.35 -22.33 -4.57
CA LEU A 46 20.31 -21.41 -4.03
C LEU A 46 19.20 -22.13 -3.27
N LEU A 47 18.94 -23.39 -3.61
CA LEU A 47 17.84 -24.19 -3.03
C LEU A 47 18.21 -24.86 -1.70
N THR A 48 19.52 -25.05 -1.42
CA THR A 48 19.94 -25.63 -0.16
C THR A 48 19.67 -24.68 1.00
N PRO A 49 19.20 -25.17 2.16
CA PRO A 49 19.09 -24.33 3.35
C PRO A 49 20.50 -23.84 3.79
N PRO A 50 20.59 -22.73 4.56
CA PRO A 50 21.86 -22.27 5.11
C PRO A 50 22.51 -23.35 5.97
N THR A 51 23.80 -23.63 5.74
CA THR A 51 24.61 -24.50 6.61
C THR A 51 25.16 -23.72 7.79
N ASN A 52 25.59 -22.47 7.55
CA ASN A 52 25.94 -21.49 8.58
C ASN A 52 24.96 -20.33 8.51
N TRP A 53 24.11 -20.19 9.53
CA TRP A 53 23.15 -19.11 9.62
C TRP A 53 23.83 -17.82 10.06
N THR A 54 23.69 -16.76 9.28
CA THR A 54 24.18 -15.42 9.66
C THR A 54 23.10 -14.36 9.46
N VAL A 55 23.12 -13.35 10.31
CA VAL A 55 22.26 -12.14 10.21
C VAL A 55 23.01 -10.96 9.61
N ASP A 56 24.28 -11.12 9.27
CA ASP A 56 25.12 -10.05 8.71
C ASP A 56 24.54 -9.42 7.45
N PRO A 57 23.92 -10.18 6.51
CA PRO A 57 23.26 -9.59 5.36
C PRO A 57 22.13 -8.63 5.73
N TRP A 58 21.38 -8.94 6.80
CA TRP A 58 20.30 -8.10 7.31
C TRP A 58 20.81 -6.83 7.95
N VAL A 59 21.86 -6.93 8.78
CA VAL A 59 22.51 -5.76 9.38
C VAL A 59 23.09 -4.87 8.28
N LYS A 60 23.77 -5.46 7.30
CA LYS A 60 24.33 -4.74 6.16
C LYS A 60 23.24 -4.09 5.32
N ALA A 61 22.16 -4.80 4.95
CA ALA A 61 21.04 -4.24 4.22
C ALA A 61 20.41 -3.07 4.96
N TRP A 62 20.28 -3.16 6.29
CA TRP A 62 19.64 -2.13 7.10
C TRP A 62 20.49 -0.89 7.28
N SER A 63 21.81 -1.01 7.53
CA SER A 63 22.65 0.08 8.01
C SER A 63 24.00 0.27 7.31
N GLY A 64 24.34 -0.55 6.30
CA GLY A 64 25.70 -0.49 5.72
C GLY A 64 25.74 -0.71 4.20
N ALA A 65 24.67 -1.16 3.58
CA ALA A 65 24.65 -1.39 2.13
C ALA A 65 24.59 -0.06 1.37
N CYS A 66 25.22 -0.03 0.18
CA CYS A 66 25.17 1.14 -0.68
C CYS A 66 23.91 1.13 -1.54
N THR A 67 23.16 2.22 -1.52
CA THR A 67 21.93 2.44 -2.29
C THR A 67 22.15 3.57 -3.31
N GLY A 68 23.10 3.39 -4.19
CA GLY A 68 23.60 4.42 -5.11
C GLY A 68 24.79 5.15 -4.52
N VAL A 69 24.66 6.47 -4.31
CA VAL A 69 25.76 7.32 -3.80
C VAL A 69 25.94 7.29 -2.27
N ARG A 70 25.01 6.69 -1.52
CA ARG A 70 25.03 6.60 -0.06
C ARG A 70 25.17 5.15 0.38
N CYS A 71 25.94 4.90 1.45
CA CYS A 71 26.17 3.58 2.02
C CYS A 71 25.65 3.51 3.47
N ASP A 72 24.45 4.03 3.72
CA ASP A 72 23.78 4.06 5.04
C ASP A 72 22.76 2.93 5.21
N GLY A 73 22.73 1.98 4.26
CA GLY A 73 21.72 0.94 4.20
C GLY A 73 20.33 1.48 3.82
N MET A 74 19.29 0.68 4.09
CA MET A 74 17.91 0.99 3.74
C MET A 74 17.15 1.77 4.83
N LYS A 75 17.72 1.87 6.05
CA LYS A 75 17.06 2.50 7.21
C LYS A 75 16.53 3.92 6.94
N PRO A 76 17.29 4.88 6.39
CA PRO A 76 16.77 6.23 6.15
C PRO A 76 15.61 6.23 5.16
N PHE A 77 15.66 5.41 4.13
CA PHE A 77 14.63 5.30 3.10
C PHE A 77 13.34 4.61 3.59
N PHE A 78 13.49 3.66 4.51
CA PHE A 78 12.37 3.06 5.23
C PHE A 78 11.61 4.12 6.04
N LEU A 79 12.32 4.98 6.75
CA LEU A 79 11.74 6.08 7.51
C LEU A 79 11.09 7.12 6.59
N ASN A 80 11.70 7.44 5.45
CA ASN A 80 11.11 8.31 4.43
C ASN A 80 9.77 7.74 3.92
N SER A 81 9.72 6.43 3.64
CA SER A 81 8.47 5.79 3.23
C SER A 81 7.39 5.85 4.31
N LEU A 82 7.72 5.68 5.58
CA LEU A 82 6.76 5.86 6.67
C LEU A 82 6.26 7.30 6.76
N GLN A 83 7.16 8.28 6.68
CA GLN A 83 6.82 9.72 6.69
C GLN A 83 5.97 10.13 5.49
N MET A 84 6.10 9.47 4.36
CA MET A 84 5.29 9.67 3.17
C MET A 84 3.93 8.98 3.28
N VAL A 85 3.91 7.69 3.62
CA VAL A 85 2.72 6.85 3.55
C VAL A 85 1.69 7.23 4.60
N ILE A 86 2.12 7.44 5.86
CA ILE A 86 1.18 7.70 6.96
C ILE A 86 0.33 8.94 6.69
N PRO A 87 0.90 10.15 6.43
CA PRO A 87 0.07 11.32 6.17
C PRO A 87 -0.69 11.20 4.85
N ALA A 88 -0.12 10.62 3.79
CA ALA A 88 -0.81 10.48 2.51
C ALA A 88 -2.06 9.60 2.62
N VAL A 89 -1.97 8.47 3.32
CA VAL A 89 -3.10 7.56 3.57
C VAL A 89 -4.19 8.25 4.40
N LEU A 90 -3.81 8.91 5.48
CA LEU A 90 -4.78 9.56 6.37
C LEU A 90 -5.49 10.72 5.68
N ILE A 91 -4.73 11.61 5.03
CA ILE A 91 -5.30 12.79 4.35
C ILE A 91 -6.21 12.37 3.20
N SER A 92 -5.77 11.47 2.31
CA SER A 92 -6.58 11.04 1.18
C SER A 92 -7.85 10.29 1.61
N SER A 93 -7.77 9.47 2.67
CA SER A 93 -8.93 8.76 3.22
C SER A 93 -9.94 9.69 3.88
N LEU A 94 -9.48 10.68 4.66
CA LEU A 94 -10.36 11.68 5.28
C LEU A 94 -11.05 12.56 4.22
N ILE A 95 -10.31 13.03 3.22
CA ILE A 95 -10.88 13.80 2.11
C ILE A 95 -11.88 12.93 1.33
N GLY A 96 -11.52 11.67 1.06
CA GLY A 96 -12.42 10.73 0.39
C GLY A 96 -13.71 10.48 1.18
N ALA A 97 -13.62 10.32 2.50
CA ALA A 97 -14.79 10.18 3.36
C ALA A 97 -15.68 11.43 3.33
N PHE A 98 -15.08 12.60 3.40
CA PHE A 98 -15.80 13.86 3.32
C PHE A 98 -16.48 14.06 1.94
N ASN A 99 -15.74 13.83 0.86
CA ASN A 99 -16.27 13.91 -0.49
C ASN A 99 -17.40 12.91 -0.72
N GLY A 100 -17.24 11.66 -0.27
CA GLY A 100 -18.28 10.63 -0.33
C GLY A 100 -19.55 11.06 0.38
N TYR A 101 -19.43 11.67 1.56
CA TYR A 101 -20.56 12.24 2.30
C TYR A 101 -21.27 13.34 1.51
N VAL A 102 -20.53 14.33 1.03
CA VAL A 102 -21.07 15.44 0.26
C VAL A 102 -21.80 14.94 -0.99
N LEU A 103 -21.18 14.09 -1.76
CA LEU A 103 -21.72 13.55 -3.01
C LEU A 103 -22.94 12.63 -2.81
N THR A 104 -23.14 12.06 -1.61
CA THR A 104 -24.25 11.16 -1.33
C THR A 104 -25.44 11.89 -0.68
N HIS A 105 -25.17 12.67 0.35
CA HIS A 105 -26.23 13.22 1.23
C HIS A 105 -26.51 14.72 1.04
N TRP A 106 -25.60 15.44 0.38
CA TRP A 106 -25.73 16.88 0.09
C TRP A 106 -25.75 17.14 -1.43
N ARG A 107 -26.67 16.47 -2.14
CA ARG A 107 -26.79 16.56 -3.60
C ARG A 107 -26.93 18.01 -4.04
N PHE A 108 -25.90 18.54 -4.68
CA PHE A 108 -25.89 19.82 -5.37
C PHE A 108 -25.97 19.61 -6.89
N ARG A 109 -26.34 20.66 -7.64
CA ARG A 109 -26.35 20.59 -9.10
C ARG A 109 -24.94 20.32 -9.62
N GLY A 110 -24.76 19.24 -10.36
CA GLY A 110 -23.45 18.81 -10.89
C GLY A 110 -22.72 17.77 -10.03
N ALA A 111 -23.26 17.31 -8.90
CA ALA A 111 -22.62 16.30 -8.05
C ALA A 111 -22.31 15.00 -8.81
N ASP A 112 -23.23 14.51 -9.62
CA ASP A 112 -23.04 13.30 -10.42
C ASP A 112 -22.00 13.51 -11.54
N ALA A 113 -21.98 14.69 -12.18
CA ALA A 113 -20.98 15.04 -13.18
C ALA A 113 -19.58 15.13 -12.55
N LEU A 114 -19.44 15.76 -11.38
CA LEU A 114 -18.18 15.81 -10.65
C LEU A 114 -17.69 14.42 -10.29
N PHE A 115 -18.58 13.56 -9.76
CA PHE A 115 -18.22 12.18 -9.43
C PHE A 115 -17.80 11.39 -10.68
N THR A 116 -18.51 11.54 -11.79
CA THR A 116 -18.14 10.91 -13.06
C THR A 116 -16.77 11.37 -13.55
N MET A 117 -16.47 12.67 -13.47
CA MET A 117 -15.14 13.19 -13.81
C MET A 117 -14.05 12.61 -12.90
N MET A 118 -14.30 12.48 -11.61
CA MET A 118 -13.36 11.83 -10.69
C MET A 118 -13.14 10.35 -11.05
N LEU A 119 -14.19 9.61 -11.42
CA LEU A 119 -14.08 8.23 -11.88
C LEU A 119 -13.26 8.13 -13.17
N VAL A 120 -13.51 8.99 -14.16
CA VAL A 120 -12.70 9.06 -15.38
C VAL A 120 -11.24 9.32 -15.03
N GLY A 121 -10.99 10.23 -14.08
CA GLY A 121 -9.65 10.53 -13.56
C GLY A 121 -8.91 9.30 -13.00
N CYS A 122 -9.61 8.34 -12.40
CA CYS A 122 -9.02 7.09 -11.91
C CYS A 122 -8.42 6.22 -13.04
N PHE A 123 -8.92 6.34 -14.26
CA PHE A 123 -8.48 5.55 -15.41
C PHE A 123 -7.47 6.28 -16.30
N ILE A 124 -7.17 7.55 -16.01
CA ILE A 124 -6.09 8.27 -16.73
C ILE A 124 -4.76 7.64 -16.33
N PRO A 125 -3.94 7.19 -17.31
CA PRO A 125 -2.60 6.70 -17.01
C PRO A 125 -1.79 7.77 -16.27
N PHE A 126 -1.30 7.44 -15.09
CA PHE A 126 -0.54 8.39 -14.26
C PHE A 126 0.73 8.91 -14.94
N GLN A 127 1.26 8.18 -15.92
CA GLN A 127 2.40 8.61 -16.74
C GLN A 127 2.13 9.94 -17.48
N VAL A 128 0.89 10.17 -17.89
CA VAL A 128 0.50 11.39 -18.64
C VAL A 128 0.66 12.65 -17.79
N ILE A 129 0.47 12.54 -16.47
CA ILE A 129 0.48 13.70 -15.58
C ILE A 129 1.80 13.88 -14.83
N LEU A 130 2.80 13.02 -15.05
CA LEU A 130 4.10 13.13 -14.38
C LEU A 130 4.73 14.52 -14.61
N LEU A 131 4.81 14.97 -15.86
CA LEU A 131 5.42 16.25 -16.18
C LEU A 131 4.62 17.47 -15.68
N PRO A 132 3.29 17.54 -15.87
CA PRO A 132 2.48 18.60 -15.27
C PRO A 132 2.60 18.64 -13.74
N MET A 133 2.61 17.48 -13.08
CA MET A 133 2.74 17.37 -11.63
C MET A 133 4.13 17.81 -11.15
N ALA A 134 5.20 17.44 -11.85
CA ALA A 134 6.56 17.90 -11.53
C ALA A 134 6.68 19.44 -11.62
N ARG A 135 6.09 20.03 -12.65
CA ARG A 135 6.04 21.51 -12.79
C ARG A 135 5.27 22.15 -11.64
N LEU A 136 4.10 21.61 -11.29
CA LEU A 136 3.29 22.10 -10.19
C LEU A 136 4.05 22.02 -8.86
N GLN A 137 4.71 20.90 -8.58
CA GLN A 137 5.53 20.74 -7.37
C GLN A 137 6.69 21.75 -7.35
N GLY A 138 7.34 21.99 -8.50
CA GLY A 138 8.38 23.02 -8.62
C GLY A 138 7.85 24.41 -8.29
N MET A 139 6.68 24.78 -8.81
CA MET A 139 6.03 26.08 -8.53
C MET A 139 5.62 26.24 -7.07
N LEU A 140 5.23 25.14 -6.39
CA LEU A 140 4.84 25.13 -4.99
C LEU A 140 6.02 24.98 -4.03
N GLY A 141 7.25 24.82 -4.52
CA GLY A 141 8.43 24.58 -3.68
C GLY A 141 8.44 23.19 -3.01
N LEU A 142 7.68 22.24 -3.55
CA LEU A 142 7.55 20.88 -3.01
C LEU A 142 8.42 19.84 -3.74
N ALA A 143 9.11 20.24 -4.81
CA ALA A 143 9.93 19.32 -5.61
C ALA A 143 11.01 18.64 -4.77
N ASN A 144 11.21 17.35 -4.97
CA ASN A 144 12.23 16.51 -4.31
C ASN A 144 12.09 16.45 -2.78
N THR A 145 10.88 16.61 -2.23
CA THR A 145 10.62 16.58 -0.79
C THR A 145 9.61 15.51 -0.39
N ILE A 146 9.63 15.09 0.88
CA ILE A 146 8.59 14.18 1.44
C ILE A 146 7.19 14.82 1.34
N PRO A 147 6.96 16.10 1.68
CA PRO A 147 5.66 16.75 1.45
C PRO A 147 5.21 16.73 -0.01
N GLY A 148 6.12 16.83 -0.97
CA GLY A 148 5.81 16.69 -2.39
C GLY A 148 5.34 15.29 -2.76
N LEU A 149 5.97 14.26 -2.23
CA LEU A 149 5.52 12.88 -2.38
C LEU A 149 4.15 12.65 -1.72
N VAL A 150 3.94 13.18 -0.52
CA VAL A 150 2.62 13.14 0.14
C VAL A 150 1.55 13.81 -0.74
N PHE A 151 1.85 14.99 -1.27
CA PHE A 151 0.93 15.73 -2.12
C PHE A 151 0.49 14.94 -3.36
N VAL A 152 1.43 14.34 -4.10
CA VAL A 152 1.09 13.57 -5.30
C VAL A 152 0.25 12.33 -4.95
N HIS A 153 0.59 11.61 -3.89
CA HIS A 153 -0.16 10.44 -3.45
C HIS A 153 -1.56 10.80 -2.94
N VAL A 154 -1.72 11.94 -2.27
CA VAL A 154 -3.04 12.45 -1.86
C VAL A 154 -3.90 12.78 -3.09
N VAL A 155 -3.36 13.53 -4.06
CA VAL A 155 -4.09 13.89 -5.29
C VAL A 155 -4.59 12.66 -6.03
N TYR A 156 -3.73 11.65 -6.19
CA TYR A 156 -4.13 10.39 -6.84
C TYR A 156 -5.08 9.55 -6.02
N GLY A 157 -4.89 9.53 -4.70
CA GLY A 157 -5.69 8.73 -3.80
C GLY A 157 -7.12 9.22 -3.63
N ILE A 158 -7.37 10.54 -3.77
CA ILE A 158 -8.68 11.16 -3.50
C ILE A 158 -9.80 10.56 -4.36
N ALA A 159 -9.58 10.29 -5.63
CA ALA A 159 -10.60 9.78 -6.52
C ALA A 159 -11.07 8.37 -6.09
N PHE A 160 -10.13 7.47 -5.82
CA PHE A 160 -10.41 6.11 -5.35
C PHE A 160 -11.05 6.09 -3.96
N THR A 161 -10.49 6.84 -3.02
CA THR A 161 -11.04 6.91 -1.66
C THR A 161 -12.45 7.51 -1.66
N THR A 162 -12.69 8.56 -2.46
CA THR A 162 -14.04 9.13 -2.65
C THR A 162 -15.01 8.09 -3.21
N MET A 163 -14.59 7.30 -4.20
CA MET A 163 -15.43 6.23 -4.77
C MET A 163 -15.79 5.19 -3.70
N PHE A 164 -14.82 4.72 -2.89
CA PHE A 164 -15.07 3.75 -1.84
C PHE A 164 -16.07 4.27 -0.80
N PHE A 165 -15.85 5.48 -0.29
CA PHE A 165 -16.75 6.06 0.71
C PHE A 165 -18.13 6.40 0.14
N ARG A 166 -18.21 6.95 -1.07
CA ARG A 166 -19.51 7.21 -1.71
C ARG A 166 -20.34 5.94 -1.88
N ASN A 167 -19.71 4.86 -2.37
CA ASN A 167 -20.38 3.58 -2.55
C ASN A 167 -20.86 3.00 -1.21
N PHE A 168 -20.07 3.14 -0.16
CA PHE A 168 -20.47 2.75 1.19
C PHE A 168 -21.65 3.61 1.69
N TYR A 169 -21.58 4.93 1.58
CA TYR A 169 -22.63 5.83 2.08
C TYR A 169 -23.96 5.67 1.35
N VAL A 170 -23.96 5.28 0.10
CA VAL A 170 -25.20 4.90 -0.63
C VAL A 170 -25.89 3.70 0.04
N SER A 171 -25.17 2.83 0.71
CA SER A 171 -25.72 1.67 1.41
C SER A 171 -26.20 2.00 2.84
N VAL A 172 -25.82 3.15 3.40
CA VAL A 172 -26.28 3.60 4.72
C VAL A 172 -27.71 4.07 4.64
N PRO A 173 -28.62 3.62 5.53
CA PRO A 173 -30.02 4.04 5.52
C PRO A 173 -30.15 5.57 5.64
N ALA A 174 -30.91 6.18 4.69
CA ALA A 174 -31.11 7.62 4.66
C ALA A 174 -31.86 8.15 5.89
N GLU A 175 -32.63 7.26 6.54
CA GLU A 175 -33.37 7.53 7.77
C GLU A 175 -32.46 7.98 8.90
N LEU A 176 -31.26 7.45 8.99
CA LEU A 176 -30.25 7.81 10.00
C LEU A 176 -29.89 9.30 9.88
N VAL A 177 -29.65 9.77 8.67
CA VAL A 177 -29.28 11.17 8.40
C VAL A 177 -30.53 12.09 8.57
N LYS A 178 -31.72 11.62 8.17
CA LYS A 178 -32.97 12.37 8.35
C LYS A 178 -33.30 12.55 9.82
N ALA A 179 -33.21 11.49 10.65
CA ALA A 179 -33.45 11.57 12.09
C ALA A 179 -32.52 12.59 12.75
N ALA A 180 -31.22 12.51 12.44
CA ALA A 180 -30.24 13.47 12.95
C ALA A 180 -30.55 14.92 12.58
N ARG A 181 -31.09 15.18 11.37
CA ARG A 181 -31.52 16.53 10.96
C ARG A 181 -32.72 17.00 11.76
N ILE A 182 -33.68 16.12 12.06
CA ILE A 182 -34.85 16.43 12.89
C ILE A 182 -34.37 16.79 14.32
N ASP A 183 -33.34 16.10 14.82
CA ASP A 183 -32.74 16.40 16.14
C ASP A 183 -31.83 17.66 16.12
N GLY A 184 -31.82 18.40 15.00
CA GLY A 184 -31.07 19.66 14.86
C GLY A 184 -29.59 19.51 14.56
N ALA A 185 -29.12 18.31 14.18
CA ALA A 185 -27.71 18.09 13.84
C ALA A 185 -27.36 18.81 12.52
N GLY A 186 -26.35 19.67 12.58
CA GLY A 186 -25.77 20.36 11.42
C GLY A 186 -24.87 19.46 10.58
N PHE A 187 -24.41 19.99 9.45
CA PHE A 187 -23.60 19.31 8.44
C PHE A 187 -22.38 18.57 9.04
N PHE A 188 -21.53 19.27 9.78
CA PHE A 188 -20.33 18.68 10.37
C PHE A 188 -20.63 17.70 11.52
N THR A 189 -21.73 17.93 12.26
CA THR A 189 -22.16 17.02 13.33
C THR A 189 -22.59 15.67 12.75
N ILE A 190 -23.35 15.68 11.65
CA ILE A 190 -23.76 14.46 10.95
C ILE A 190 -22.53 13.71 10.43
N PHE A 191 -21.58 14.41 9.81
CA PHE A 191 -20.36 13.77 9.32
C PHE A 191 -19.54 13.15 10.45
N THR A 192 -19.18 13.94 11.46
CA THR A 192 -18.20 13.51 12.47
C THR A 192 -18.78 12.57 13.52
N LYS A 193 -20.06 12.74 13.90
CA LYS A 193 -20.68 11.96 15.00
C LYS A 193 -21.50 10.76 14.50
N ILE A 194 -21.90 10.74 13.23
CA ILE A 194 -22.76 9.68 12.71
C ILE A 194 -22.05 8.92 11.59
N LEU A 195 -21.72 9.58 10.49
CA LEU A 195 -21.23 8.87 9.31
C LEU A 195 -19.79 8.38 9.47
N LEU A 196 -18.90 9.19 10.03
CA LEU A 196 -17.51 8.79 10.21
C LEU A 196 -17.35 7.57 11.14
N PRO A 197 -18.03 7.48 12.30
CA PRO A 197 -18.00 6.27 13.14
C PRO A 197 -18.59 5.03 12.45
N VAL A 198 -19.71 5.19 11.71
CA VAL A 198 -20.32 4.08 10.95
C VAL A 198 -19.42 3.64 9.80
N SER A 199 -18.57 4.52 9.29
CA SER A 199 -17.64 4.25 8.18
C SER A 199 -16.42 3.43 8.56
N LEU A 200 -16.23 3.06 9.82
CA LEU A 200 -15.01 2.35 10.26
C LEU A 200 -14.66 1.13 9.38
N PRO A 201 -15.60 0.27 8.94
CA PRO A 201 -15.27 -0.85 8.08
C PRO A 201 -14.68 -0.42 6.73
N ILE A 202 -15.29 0.54 6.04
CA ILE A 202 -14.79 1.02 4.77
C ILE A 202 -13.52 1.86 4.93
N PHE A 203 -13.36 2.54 6.07
CA PHE A 203 -12.14 3.26 6.39
C PHE A 203 -10.95 2.29 6.43
N MET A 204 -11.12 1.13 7.09
CA MET A 204 -10.09 0.09 7.14
C MET A 204 -9.74 -0.45 5.75
N VAL A 205 -10.72 -0.65 4.87
CA VAL A 205 -10.48 -1.06 3.48
C VAL A 205 -9.67 -0.01 2.73
N CYS A 206 -10.05 1.27 2.86
CA CYS A 206 -9.33 2.40 2.27
C CYS A 206 -7.89 2.49 2.78
N LEU A 207 -7.68 2.38 4.09
CA LEU A 207 -6.36 2.44 4.69
C LEU A 207 -5.44 1.34 4.17
N ILE A 208 -5.93 0.08 4.11
CA ILE A 208 -5.15 -1.05 3.62
C ILE A 208 -4.81 -0.85 2.14
N TRP A 209 -5.79 -0.48 1.33
CA TRP A 209 -5.61 -0.27 -0.10
C TRP A 209 -4.61 0.87 -0.38
N GLN A 210 -4.84 2.04 0.21
CA GLN A 210 -3.96 3.21 0.05
C GLN A 210 -2.55 2.93 0.57
N PHE A 211 -2.42 2.31 1.75
CA PHE A 211 -1.11 1.94 2.29
C PHE A 211 -0.34 1.08 1.29
N THR A 212 -1.00 0.03 0.78
CA THR A 212 -0.37 -0.90 -0.16
C THR A 212 0.05 -0.20 -1.46
N GLN A 213 -0.81 0.65 -2.01
CA GLN A 213 -0.50 1.40 -3.24
C GLN A 213 0.66 2.37 -3.04
N ILE A 214 0.64 3.15 -1.96
CA ILE A 214 1.64 4.18 -1.70
C ILE A 214 2.99 3.56 -1.26
N TRP A 215 2.95 2.54 -0.39
CA TRP A 215 4.17 1.88 0.08
C TRP A 215 4.94 1.21 -1.06
N ASN A 216 4.24 0.54 -1.97
CA ASN A 216 4.84 -0.19 -3.08
C ASN A 216 5.07 0.70 -4.32
N ASP A 217 4.71 1.98 -4.27
CA ASP A 217 4.96 2.86 -5.41
C ASP A 217 6.45 3.05 -5.64
N PHE A 218 6.85 2.87 -6.89
CA PHE A 218 8.20 3.10 -7.36
C PHE A 218 8.26 4.33 -8.28
N LEU A 219 7.21 4.52 -9.10
CA LEU A 219 7.28 5.49 -10.18
C LEU A 219 7.24 6.94 -9.66
N PHE A 220 6.35 7.25 -8.74
CA PHE A 220 6.33 8.59 -8.13
C PHE A 220 7.58 8.80 -7.28
N GLY A 221 8.06 7.74 -6.61
CA GLY A 221 9.31 7.76 -5.89
C GLY A 221 10.48 8.18 -6.78
N ILE A 222 10.67 7.54 -7.93
CA ILE A 222 11.80 7.85 -8.81
C ILE A 222 11.67 9.21 -9.52
N VAL A 223 10.44 9.68 -9.76
CA VAL A 223 10.20 10.94 -10.51
C VAL A 223 10.18 12.16 -9.59
N PHE A 224 9.65 12.04 -8.37
CA PHE A 224 9.37 13.19 -7.50
C PHE A 224 10.23 13.23 -6.24
N SER A 225 11.10 12.23 -5.98
CA SER A 225 12.01 12.29 -4.83
C SER A 225 13.40 12.82 -5.21
N GLY A 226 14.08 13.37 -4.22
CA GLY A 226 15.53 13.61 -4.24
C GLY A 226 16.27 12.59 -3.39
N VAL A 227 17.60 12.76 -3.27
CA VAL A 227 18.47 11.83 -2.51
C VAL A 227 18.01 11.68 -1.06
N ASP A 228 17.56 12.76 -0.42
CA ASP A 228 17.17 12.75 1.01
C ASP A 228 15.70 12.37 1.24
N SER A 229 14.86 12.42 0.21
CA SER A 229 13.43 12.08 0.29
C SER A 229 13.08 10.76 -0.39
N MET A 230 14.06 10.02 -0.85
CA MET A 230 13.92 8.76 -1.58
C MET A 230 13.15 7.72 -0.75
N PRO A 231 12.08 7.10 -1.30
CA PRO A 231 11.37 6.01 -0.63
C PRO A 231 12.09 4.67 -0.75
N ILE A 232 11.69 3.70 0.08
CA ILE A 232 12.35 2.39 0.19
C ILE A 232 12.34 1.59 -1.11
N THR A 233 11.32 1.73 -1.94
CA THR A 233 11.22 1.03 -3.24
C THR A 233 12.30 1.47 -4.21
N VAL A 234 12.59 2.76 -4.27
CA VAL A 234 13.66 3.32 -5.08
C VAL A 234 15.03 2.95 -4.50
N ALA A 235 15.17 2.99 -3.18
CA ALA A 235 16.39 2.56 -2.50
C ALA A 235 16.68 1.07 -2.73
N LEU A 236 15.66 0.20 -2.69
CA LEU A 236 15.79 -1.22 -3.02
C LEU A 236 16.25 -1.42 -4.47
N ASN A 237 15.66 -0.70 -5.42
CA ASN A 237 16.09 -0.76 -6.82
C ASN A 237 17.57 -0.35 -6.95
N ASN A 238 17.99 0.70 -6.26
CA ASN A 238 19.37 1.15 -6.27
C ASN A 238 20.31 0.13 -5.61
N LEU A 239 19.91 -0.46 -4.47
CA LEU A 239 20.64 -1.53 -3.80
C LEU A 239 20.93 -2.69 -4.75
N VAL A 240 19.88 -3.20 -5.40
CA VAL A 240 19.98 -4.34 -6.31
C VAL A 240 20.80 -4.01 -7.56
N ASN A 241 20.79 -2.77 -8.03
CA ASN A 241 21.51 -2.35 -9.24
C ASN A 241 22.89 -1.74 -8.97
N THR A 242 23.23 -1.45 -7.70
CA THR A 242 24.57 -0.95 -7.35
C THR A 242 25.55 -2.13 -7.32
N SER A 243 26.46 -2.18 -8.28
CA SER A 243 27.51 -3.19 -8.35
C SER A 243 28.88 -2.53 -8.27
N THR A 244 29.34 -2.25 -7.07
CA THR A 244 30.74 -1.90 -6.80
C THR A 244 31.47 -3.12 -6.26
N GLY A 245 31.94 -4.01 -7.15
CA GLY A 245 32.64 -5.22 -6.74
C GLY A 245 31.80 -6.49 -6.81
N VAL A 246 31.87 -7.33 -5.78
CA VAL A 246 31.16 -8.62 -5.74
C VAL A 246 29.69 -8.41 -5.42
N LYS A 247 28.80 -8.97 -6.23
CA LYS A 247 27.36 -8.93 -6.00
C LYS A 247 26.95 -9.77 -4.79
N GLU A 248 26.31 -9.13 -3.82
CA GLU A 248 25.89 -9.75 -2.55
C GLU A 248 24.38 -10.04 -2.58
N TYR A 249 23.98 -11.11 -3.25
CA TYR A 249 22.58 -11.51 -3.37
C TYR A 249 21.88 -11.74 -2.02
N ASN A 250 22.61 -12.14 -0.98
CA ASN A 250 22.09 -12.29 0.38
C ASN A 250 21.64 -10.94 0.95
N VAL A 251 22.40 -9.87 0.72
CA VAL A 251 22.07 -8.50 1.13
C VAL A 251 20.86 -7.99 0.33
N ASP A 252 20.81 -8.28 -0.99
CA ASP A 252 19.67 -7.91 -1.84
C ASP A 252 18.38 -8.58 -1.35
N MET A 253 18.43 -9.90 -1.03
CA MET A 253 17.26 -10.63 -0.52
C MET A 253 16.81 -10.12 0.85
N ALA A 254 17.76 -9.83 1.74
CA ALA A 254 17.44 -9.22 3.04
C ALA A 254 16.78 -7.84 2.85
N GLY A 255 17.30 -6.99 1.97
CA GLY A 255 16.74 -5.69 1.63
C GLY A 255 15.32 -5.80 1.04
N ALA A 256 15.10 -6.74 0.14
CA ALA A 256 13.78 -6.99 -0.45
C ALA A 256 12.76 -7.44 0.61
N ILE A 257 13.15 -8.31 1.54
CA ILE A 257 12.27 -8.72 2.64
C ILE A 257 11.98 -7.55 3.58
N ILE A 258 12.99 -6.75 3.96
CA ILE A 258 12.79 -5.53 4.76
C ILE A 258 11.77 -4.59 4.09
N ALA A 259 11.88 -4.37 2.79
CA ALA A 259 10.94 -3.54 2.05
C ALA A 259 9.51 -4.12 1.98
N ALA A 260 9.38 -5.46 1.94
CA ALA A 260 8.08 -6.13 1.87
C ALA A 260 7.35 -6.24 3.22
N LEU A 261 8.11 -6.24 4.36
CA LEU A 261 7.56 -6.47 5.70
C LEU A 261 6.37 -5.58 6.07
N PRO A 262 6.37 -4.24 5.86
CA PRO A 262 5.25 -3.40 6.28
C PRO A 262 3.95 -3.74 5.55
N THR A 263 4.01 -4.01 4.26
CA THR A 263 2.83 -4.43 3.49
C THR A 263 2.31 -5.78 3.99
N LEU A 264 3.20 -6.74 4.24
CA LEU A 264 2.84 -8.04 4.78
C LEU A 264 2.17 -7.91 6.17
N LEU A 265 2.73 -7.09 7.06
CA LEU A 265 2.18 -6.83 8.38
C LEU A 265 0.78 -6.19 8.30
N VAL A 266 0.59 -5.23 7.41
CA VAL A 266 -0.73 -4.61 7.19
C VAL A 266 -1.74 -5.67 6.76
N TYR A 267 -1.40 -6.57 5.82
CA TYR A 267 -2.30 -7.65 5.40
C TYR A 267 -2.60 -8.65 6.52
N ILE A 268 -1.61 -9.04 7.32
CA ILE A 268 -1.82 -9.97 8.43
C ILE A 268 -2.74 -9.37 9.50
N VAL A 269 -2.48 -8.12 9.90
CA VAL A 269 -3.22 -7.45 10.99
C VAL A 269 -4.62 -7.02 10.54
N ALA A 270 -4.71 -6.45 9.35
CA ALA A 270 -5.92 -5.80 8.86
C ALA A 270 -6.73 -6.65 7.87
N GLY A 271 -6.22 -7.80 7.40
CA GLY A 271 -6.86 -8.66 6.40
C GLY A 271 -8.26 -9.13 6.80
N ARG A 272 -8.50 -9.38 8.08
CA ARG A 272 -9.84 -9.73 8.61
C ARG A 272 -10.88 -8.62 8.39
N TYR A 273 -10.46 -7.36 8.42
CA TYR A 273 -11.33 -6.20 8.19
C TYR A 273 -11.60 -6.01 6.69
N PHE A 274 -10.59 -6.30 5.86
CA PHE A 274 -10.71 -6.27 4.41
C PHE A 274 -11.77 -7.23 3.89
N VAL A 275 -11.73 -8.49 4.34
CA VAL A 275 -12.73 -9.51 3.96
C VAL A 275 -14.14 -9.09 4.40
N ARG A 276 -14.31 -8.61 5.62
CA ARG A 276 -15.61 -8.16 6.14
C ARG A 276 -16.13 -6.92 5.41
N GLY A 277 -15.26 -5.98 5.04
CA GLY A 277 -15.65 -4.76 4.32
C GLY A 277 -16.11 -5.04 2.89
N LEU A 278 -15.46 -5.97 2.18
CA LEU A 278 -15.86 -6.39 0.84
C LEU A 278 -17.18 -7.18 0.85
N THR A 279 -17.38 -8.06 1.83
CA THR A 279 -18.59 -8.88 1.92
C THR A 279 -19.81 -8.07 2.38
N ALA A 280 -19.64 -7.03 3.19
CA ALA A 280 -20.74 -6.16 3.60
C ALA A 280 -21.41 -5.42 2.43
N GLY A 281 -20.67 -5.18 1.33
CA GLY A 281 -21.21 -4.63 0.07
C GLY A 281 -21.83 -5.67 -0.87
N ALA A 282 -21.49 -6.96 -0.70
CA ALA A 282 -21.91 -8.03 -1.60
C ALA A 282 -23.19 -8.78 -1.15
N VAL A 283 -23.62 -8.62 0.11
CA VAL A 283 -24.78 -9.33 0.69
C VAL A 283 -26.04 -8.45 0.56
N LYS A 284 -26.33 -7.94 -0.65
CA LYS A 284 -27.65 -7.45 -1.06
C LYS A 284 -28.02 -8.13 -2.37
N GLY A 285 -28.36 -9.39 -2.29
CA GLY A 285 -29.03 -10.17 -3.30
C GLY A 285 -30.09 -11.02 -2.62
#